data_1df7e197dff972b0ce39550b1fe2e612
#
_entry.id   1df7e197dff972b0ce39550b1fe2e612
#
_cell.length_a   1.000
_cell.length_b   1.000
_cell.length_c   1.000
_cell.angle_alpha   90.00
_cell.angle_beta   90.00
_cell.angle_gamma   90.00
#
_symmetry.space_group_name_H-M   'P 1'
#
loop_
_entity.id
_entity.type
_entity.pdbx_description
1 polymer ?
#
loop_
_entity_poly.entity_id
_entity_poly.type
_entity_poly.pdbx_seq_one_letter_code
_entity_poly.pdbx_strand_id
1 'polypeptide(L)'
;MDLENLLNPERAERLAGEILTPPELHRMTAGRRDQLAMLVTLTFSVKESLFKALYPIVQQRFYFEHAEVLAWTESGEVRLRLLTDLSSEWRNGTELDAQFGVVDGQLLSLVSIKA
;
A
#
# COMPACT_ATOMS: atom_id res chain seq x y z
N MET A 1 -0.17 -11.02 -3.93
CA MET A 1 -1.18 -11.15 -2.86
C MET A 1 -0.50 -11.08 -1.51
N ASP A 2 -1.13 -10.45 -0.57
CA ASP A 2 -0.60 -10.29 0.79
C ASP A 2 -1.73 -10.36 1.81
N LEU A 3 -1.48 -11.03 2.94
CA LEU A 3 -2.44 -11.19 4.03
C LEU A 3 -1.80 -10.70 5.33
N GLU A 4 -2.46 -9.77 6.00
CA GLU A 4 -1.95 -9.17 7.23
C GLU A 4 -3.02 -9.16 8.32
N ASN A 5 -2.61 -9.34 9.56
CA ASN A 5 -3.48 -9.05 10.70
C ASN A 5 -3.61 -7.54 10.85
N LEU A 6 -4.81 -7.06 11.18
CA LEU A 6 -5.01 -5.65 11.46
C LEU A 6 -4.13 -5.23 12.64
N LEU A 7 -3.39 -4.14 12.45
CA LEU A 7 -2.52 -3.60 13.49
C LEU A 7 -3.35 -3.00 14.63
N ASN A 8 -2.85 -3.11 15.86
CA ASN A 8 -3.45 -2.35 16.95
C ASN A 8 -3.08 -0.86 16.80
N PRO A 9 -3.85 0.06 17.42
CA PRO A 9 -3.63 1.50 17.22
C PRO A 9 -2.24 1.99 17.60
N GLU A 10 -1.67 1.47 18.69
CA GLU A 10 -0.33 1.89 19.15
C GLU A 10 0.76 1.49 18.15
N ARG A 11 0.70 0.26 17.66
CA ARG A 11 1.66 -0.23 16.69
C ARG A 11 1.51 0.49 15.35
N ALA A 12 0.28 0.78 14.95
CA ALA A 12 0.01 1.54 13.72
C ALA A 12 0.63 2.94 13.79
N GLU A 13 0.50 3.64 14.91
CA GLU A 13 1.11 4.96 15.08
C GLU A 13 2.64 4.89 14.96
N ARG A 14 3.27 3.87 15.56
CA ARG A 14 4.72 3.72 15.48
C ARG A 14 5.21 3.41 14.08
N LEU A 15 4.46 2.62 13.32
CA LEU A 15 4.87 2.18 12.00
C LEU A 15 4.46 3.15 10.88
N ALA A 16 3.53 4.06 11.15
CA ALA A 16 3.00 4.98 10.13
C ALA A 16 4.11 5.76 9.44
N GLY A 17 5.07 6.30 10.19
CA GLY A 17 6.16 7.07 9.63
C GLY A 17 7.14 6.27 8.77
N GLU A 18 7.18 4.94 8.93
CA GLU A 18 8.05 4.07 8.13
C GLU A 18 7.35 3.57 6.86
N ILE A 19 6.04 3.36 6.95
CA ILE A 19 5.26 2.73 5.87
C ILE A 19 4.65 3.77 4.93
N LEU A 20 4.17 4.89 5.48
CA LEU A 20 3.49 5.93 4.72
C LEU A 20 4.48 7.01 4.27
N THR A 21 4.33 7.47 3.03
CA THR A 21 5.02 8.67 2.57
C THR A 21 4.39 9.90 3.23
N PRO A 22 5.09 11.06 3.25
CA PRO A 22 4.49 12.28 3.81
C PRO A 22 3.12 12.64 3.22
N PRO A 23 2.89 12.58 1.89
CA PRO A 23 1.56 12.81 1.35
C PRO A 23 0.51 11.81 1.83
N GLU A 24 0.86 10.52 1.92
CA GLU A 24 -0.04 9.49 2.44
C GLU A 24 -0.39 9.76 3.90
N LEU A 25 0.62 10.08 4.70
CA LEU A 25 0.44 10.37 6.12
C LEU A 25 -0.51 11.55 6.32
N HIS A 26 -0.32 12.61 5.52
CA HIS A 26 -1.19 13.78 5.57
C HIS A 26 -2.64 13.44 5.22
N ARG A 27 -2.86 12.70 4.14
CA ARG A 27 -4.21 12.30 3.70
C ARG A 27 -4.91 11.41 4.72
N MET A 28 -4.16 10.47 5.32
CA MET A 28 -4.73 9.46 6.20
C MET A 28 -4.92 9.96 7.64
N THR A 29 -4.12 10.93 8.08
CA THR A 29 -4.27 11.51 9.42
C THR A 29 -5.27 12.67 9.47
N ALA A 30 -5.67 13.19 8.32
CA ALA A 30 -6.74 14.21 8.26
C ALA A 30 -8.12 13.60 8.60
N GLY A 31 -8.25 12.27 8.61
CA GLY A 31 -9.47 11.57 8.95
C GLY A 31 -9.54 11.20 10.43
N ARG A 32 -10.39 10.23 10.74
CA ARG A 32 -10.59 9.76 12.11
C ARG A 32 -9.40 8.91 12.57
N ARG A 33 -8.96 9.11 13.81
CA ARG A 33 -7.90 8.32 14.43
C ARG A 33 -8.21 6.83 14.51
N ASP A 34 -9.50 6.49 14.67
CA ASP A 34 -9.94 5.11 14.76
C ASP A 34 -9.75 4.33 13.44
N GLN A 35 -9.59 5.03 12.32
CA GLN A 35 -9.32 4.41 11.03
C GLN A 35 -7.82 4.29 10.73
N LEU A 36 -6.96 4.90 11.53
CA LEU A 36 -5.52 4.91 11.25
C LEU A 36 -4.94 3.49 11.23
N ALA A 37 -5.32 2.65 12.18
CA ALA A 37 -4.83 1.27 12.25
C ALA A 37 -5.17 0.49 10.97
N MET A 38 -6.39 0.63 10.47
CA MET A 38 -6.83 -0.02 9.23
C MET A 38 -6.08 0.55 8.03
N LEU A 39 -5.93 1.87 7.95
CA LEU A 39 -5.26 2.52 6.82
C LEU A 39 -3.76 2.20 6.77
N VAL A 40 -3.09 2.12 7.92
CA VAL A 40 -1.68 1.71 7.96
C VAL A 40 -1.54 0.25 7.54
N THR A 41 -2.42 -0.63 8.03
CA THR A 41 -2.42 -2.04 7.63
C THR A 41 -2.68 -2.19 6.13
N LEU A 42 -3.66 -1.45 5.60
CA LEU A 42 -3.97 -1.43 4.17
C LEU A 42 -2.75 -1.01 3.35
N THR A 43 -2.12 0.08 3.72
CA THR A 43 -0.95 0.61 2.99
C THR A 43 0.21 -0.36 3.03
N PHE A 44 0.48 -0.94 4.19
CA PHE A 44 1.52 -1.97 4.34
C PHE A 44 1.24 -3.17 3.44
N SER A 45 0.04 -3.73 3.52
CA SER A 45 -0.33 -4.92 2.77
C SER A 45 -0.30 -4.67 1.25
N VAL A 46 -0.84 -3.56 0.80
CA VAL A 46 -0.89 -3.23 -0.63
C VAL A 46 0.52 -3.02 -1.19
N LYS A 47 1.41 -2.35 -0.44
CA LYS A 47 2.80 -2.17 -0.85
C LYS A 47 3.57 -3.50 -0.86
N GLU A 48 3.32 -4.39 0.11
CA GLU A 48 3.89 -5.72 0.10
C GLU A 48 3.41 -6.54 -1.09
N SER A 49 2.11 -6.47 -1.43
CA SER A 49 1.58 -7.09 -2.63
C SER A 49 2.25 -6.56 -3.89
N LEU A 50 2.50 -5.25 -3.95
CA LEU A 50 3.17 -4.61 -5.07
C LEU A 50 4.61 -5.12 -5.20
N PHE A 51 5.35 -5.21 -4.09
CA PHE A 51 6.73 -5.72 -4.10
C PHE A 51 6.78 -7.16 -4.60
N LYS A 52 5.88 -8.01 -4.10
CA LYS A 52 5.81 -9.41 -4.52
C LYS A 52 5.45 -9.56 -6.00
N ALA A 53 4.58 -8.69 -6.52
CA ALA A 53 4.15 -8.74 -7.90
C ALA A 53 5.23 -8.21 -8.87
N LEU A 54 5.93 -7.15 -8.52
CA LEU A 54 6.89 -6.51 -9.40
C LEU A 54 8.30 -7.08 -9.33
N TYR A 55 8.73 -7.57 -8.16
CA TYR A 55 10.11 -8.05 -8.00
C TYR A 55 10.52 -9.09 -9.04
N PRO A 56 9.71 -10.12 -9.35
CA PRO A 56 10.08 -11.09 -10.39
C PRO A 56 10.26 -10.47 -11.77
N ILE A 57 9.58 -9.37 -12.04
CA ILE A 57 9.61 -8.69 -13.33
C ILE A 57 10.82 -7.75 -13.45
N VAL A 58 11.01 -6.91 -12.42
CA VAL A 58 12.01 -5.85 -12.46
C VAL A 58 13.36 -6.26 -11.86
N GLN A 59 13.38 -7.29 -11.01
CA GLN A 59 14.56 -7.83 -10.32
C GLN A 59 15.36 -6.75 -9.61
N GLN A 60 14.66 -5.73 -9.10
CA GLN A 60 15.23 -4.63 -8.37
C GLN A 60 14.42 -4.42 -7.10
N ARG A 61 15.11 -4.26 -5.96
CA ARG A 61 14.45 -3.99 -4.69
C ARG A 61 13.99 -2.54 -4.64
N PHE A 62 12.82 -2.33 -4.07
CA PHE A 62 12.31 -1.02 -3.76
C PHE A 62 11.56 -1.09 -2.43
N TYR A 63 11.33 0.07 -1.82
CA TYR A 63 10.88 0.16 -0.43
C TYR A 63 9.59 0.95 -0.33
N PHE A 64 9.03 1.04 0.87
CA PHE A 64 7.75 1.73 1.12
C PHE A 64 7.72 3.17 0.59
N GLU A 65 8.85 3.86 0.63
CA GLU A 65 8.99 5.23 0.13
C GLU A 65 8.92 5.35 -1.40
N HIS A 66 9.04 4.26 -2.12
CA HIS A 66 9.07 4.23 -3.58
C HIS A 66 7.70 4.00 -4.21
N ALA A 67 6.65 3.95 -3.42
CA ALA A 67 5.28 3.82 -3.89
C ALA A 67 4.34 4.58 -2.97
N GLU A 68 3.20 5.05 -3.50
CA GLU A 68 2.21 5.69 -2.67
C GLU A 68 0.80 5.22 -3.02
N VAL A 69 -0.05 5.18 -2.01
CA VAL A 69 -1.49 4.94 -2.16
C VAL A 69 -2.13 6.29 -2.45
N LEU A 70 -2.70 6.44 -3.63
CA LEU A 70 -3.36 7.68 -4.06
C LEU A 70 -4.78 7.79 -3.54
N ALA A 71 -5.51 6.68 -3.56
CA ALA A 71 -6.91 6.64 -3.18
C ALA A 71 -7.32 5.21 -2.86
N TRP A 72 -8.38 5.08 -2.08
CA TRP A 72 -9.02 3.80 -1.79
C TRP A 72 -10.52 4.01 -1.65
N THR A 73 -11.29 2.91 -1.80
CA THR A 73 -12.73 2.94 -1.62
C THR A 73 -13.14 1.91 -0.58
N GLU A 74 -14.32 2.09 0.01
CA GLU A 74 -14.88 1.11 0.95
C GLU A 74 -15.22 -0.21 0.27
N SER A 75 -15.44 -0.19 -1.04
CA SER A 75 -15.71 -1.40 -1.83
C SER A 75 -14.46 -2.23 -2.10
N GLY A 76 -13.28 -1.76 -1.71
CA GLY A 76 -12.06 -2.55 -1.79
C GLY A 76 -11.15 -2.23 -2.96
N GLU A 77 -11.28 -1.06 -3.55
CA GLU A 77 -10.42 -0.61 -4.65
C GLU A 77 -9.32 0.31 -4.13
N VAL A 78 -8.12 0.16 -4.69
CA VAL A 78 -6.95 0.98 -4.33
C VAL A 78 -6.23 1.39 -5.61
N ARG A 79 -5.77 2.64 -5.64
CA ARG A 79 -4.93 3.18 -6.70
C ARG A 79 -3.55 3.48 -6.13
N LEU A 80 -2.52 2.96 -6.78
CA LEU A 80 -1.12 3.13 -6.39
C LEU A 80 -0.36 3.90 -7.46
N ARG A 81 0.72 4.55 -7.06
CA ARG A 81 1.67 5.20 -7.97
C ARG A 81 3.09 4.83 -7.58
N LEU A 82 3.92 4.50 -8.58
CA LEU A 82 5.35 4.34 -8.38
C LEU A 82 6.02 5.70 -8.24
N LEU A 83 6.96 5.82 -7.33
CA LEU A 83 7.71 7.06 -7.06
C LEU A 83 9.18 6.95 -7.46
N THR A 84 9.54 5.87 -8.15
CA THR A 84 10.90 5.64 -8.64
C THR A 84 10.87 4.86 -9.94
N ASP A 85 11.94 4.97 -10.72
CA ASP A 85 12.11 4.17 -11.93
C ASP A 85 12.66 2.80 -11.55
N LEU A 86 11.91 1.75 -11.83
CA LEU A 86 12.31 0.37 -11.58
C LEU A 86 12.86 -0.30 -12.84
N SER A 87 12.33 0.07 -13.99
CA SER A 87 12.76 -0.42 -15.29
C SER A 87 12.24 0.53 -16.38
N SER A 88 12.56 0.25 -17.64
CA SER A 88 12.04 1.04 -18.77
C SER A 88 10.52 1.00 -18.88
N GLU A 89 9.88 -0.05 -18.39
CA GLU A 89 8.42 -0.22 -18.42
C GLU A 89 7.75 0.22 -17.12
N TRP A 90 8.46 0.17 -15.99
CA TRP A 90 7.93 0.49 -14.67
C TRP A 90 8.61 1.72 -14.12
N ARG A 91 8.15 2.90 -14.55
CA ARG A 91 8.76 4.19 -14.25
C ARG A 91 8.03 4.95 -13.16
N ASN A 92 8.71 5.93 -12.59
CA ASN A 92 8.12 6.93 -11.71
C ASN A 92 6.88 7.53 -12.36
N GLY A 93 5.77 7.56 -11.62
CA GLY A 93 4.49 8.05 -12.10
C GLY A 93 3.56 6.97 -12.64
N THR A 94 4.04 5.74 -12.83
CA THR A 94 3.19 4.63 -13.25
C THR A 94 2.15 4.35 -12.18
N GLU A 95 0.88 4.28 -12.58
CA GLU A 95 -0.22 3.97 -11.67
C GLU A 95 -0.68 2.54 -11.87
N LEU A 96 -1.08 1.91 -10.77
CA LEU A 96 -1.55 0.53 -10.74
C LEU A 96 -2.81 0.44 -9.89
N ASP A 97 -3.63 -0.56 -10.22
CA ASP A 97 -4.82 -0.86 -9.46
C ASP A 97 -4.56 -2.03 -8.52
N ALA A 98 -5.16 -1.97 -7.33
CA ALA A 98 -5.14 -3.04 -6.37
C ALA A 98 -6.53 -3.21 -5.77
N GLN A 99 -6.72 -4.32 -5.09
CA GLN A 99 -7.96 -4.65 -4.38
C GLN A 99 -7.62 -5.11 -2.98
N PHE A 100 -8.53 -4.87 -2.04
CA PHE A 100 -8.39 -5.37 -0.69
C PHE A 100 -9.74 -5.79 -0.12
N GLY A 101 -9.69 -6.62 0.90
CA GLY A 101 -10.84 -7.01 1.69
C GLY A 101 -10.43 -7.29 3.12
N VAL A 102 -11.36 -7.14 4.04
CA VAL A 102 -11.13 -7.43 5.46
C VAL A 102 -12.08 -8.52 5.90
N VAL A 103 -11.55 -9.61 6.43
CA VAL A 103 -12.32 -10.75 6.93
C VAL A 103 -11.68 -11.24 8.23
N ASP A 104 -12.48 -11.35 9.30
CA ASP A 104 -12.04 -11.89 10.60
C ASP A 104 -10.78 -11.22 11.16
N GLY A 105 -10.72 -9.89 11.09
CA GLY A 105 -9.58 -9.15 11.64
C GLY A 105 -8.32 -9.22 10.79
N GLN A 106 -8.40 -9.75 9.57
CA GLN A 106 -7.29 -9.83 8.64
C GLN A 106 -7.60 -9.04 7.38
N LEU A 107 -6.57 -8.43 6.81
CA LEU A 107 -6.66 -7.69 5.56
C LEU A 107 -5.91 -8.45 4.48
N LEU A 108 -6.61 -8.73 3.39
CA LEU A 108 -6.05 -9.37 2.19
C LEU A 108 -5.95 -8.33 1.09
N SER A 109 -4.82 -8.25 0.41
CA SER A 109 -4.66 -7.37 -0.74
C SER A 109 -4.10 -8.10 -1.95
N LEU A 110 -4.40 -7.56 -3.13
CA LEU A 110 -3.96 -8.10 -4.41
C LEU A 110 -3.69 -6.94 -5.37
N VAL A 111 -2.48 -6.90 -5.92
CA VAL A 111 -2.12 -5.94 -6.97
C VAL A 111 -2.31 -6.61 -8.33
N SER A 112 -3.04 -5.94 -9.21
CA SER A 112 -3.27 -6.41 -10.58
C SER A 112 -2.23 -5.81 -11.51
N ILE A 113 -1.48 -6.67 -12.19
CA ILE A 113 -0.51 -6.25 -13.20
C ILE A 113 -1.02 -6.68 -14.55
N LYS A 114 -1.20 -5.70 -15.43
CA LYS A 114 -1.60 -5.99 -16.81
C LYS A 114 -0.36 -6.30 -17.63
N ALA A 115 -0.39 -7.41 -18.27
CA ALA A 115 0.68 -7.81 -19.19
C ALA A 115 0.65 -6.96 -20.46
#